data_609f09e70ff5b4fe32cd3c653613afc3
#
_entry.id   609f09e70ff5b4fe32cd3c653613afc3
#
_cell.length_a   1.000
_cell.length_b   1.000
_cell.length_c   1.000
_cell.angle_alpha   90.00
_cell.angle_beta   90.00
_cell.angle_gamma   90.00
#
_symmetry.space_group_name_H-M   'P 1'
#
loop_
_entity.id
_entity.type
_entity.pdbx_description
1 polymer ?
#
loop_
_entity_poly.entity_id
_entity_poly.type
_entity_poly.pdbx_seq_one_letter_code
_entity_poly.pdbx_strand_id
1 'polypeptide(L)'
;KLDFQLTLEDVWASDEMLKFNPLGKVPCLVMEGGEAVFDSRVIVEYLDTLSPVGKLIPPPGRERTEIRTWEALADGLLDASIAARLENTWPGRSPEQRCGAWVERQMSRVDAALKAMSQGLGEKPFCAGIHFTLADVAVGCALGYLDFRFPAIGWRGAHANLERLHDKLAKRQSFIDTAPPAA
;
A
#
# COMPACT_ATOMS: atom_id res chain seq x y z
N LYS A 1 4.23 13.26 -17.39
CA LYS A 1 5.17 12.86 -16.34
C LYS A 1 5.37 14.08 -15.45
N LEU A 2 5.23 13.94 -14.15
CA LEU A 2 5.55 14.98 -13.18
C LEU A 2 7.04 14.89 -12.87
N ASP A 3 7.71 16.03 -12.79
CA ASP A 3 9.08 16.10 -12.30
C ASP A 3 9.05 16.19 -10.78
N PHE A 4 9.86 15.38 -10.13
CA PHE A 4 9.97 15.36 -8.68
C PHE A 4 11.36 14.90 -8.25
N GLN A 5 11.78 15.28 -7.07
CA GLN A 5 12.98 14.78 -6.40
C GLN A 5 12.57 13.79 -5.32
N LEU A 6 13.12 12.57 -5.38
CA LEU A 6 12.93 11.56 -4.34
C LEU A 6 14.06 11.67 -3.32
N THR A 7 13.69 11.86 -2.05
CA THR A 7 14.60 11.79 -0.91
C THR A 7 14.22 10.58 -0.06
N LEU A 8 15.18 9.70 0.20
CA LEU A 8 14.97 8.54 1.09
C LEU A 8 15.28 8.95 2.53
N GLU A 9 14.34 8.70 3.42
CA GLU A 9 14.44 9.00 4.84
C GLU A 9 14.26 7.73 5.68
N ASP A 10 15.17 7.53 6.64
CA ASP A 10 15.00 6.51 7.67
C ASP A 10 14.32 7.12 8.90
N VAL A 11 13.01 7.00 8.94
CA VAL A 11 12.17 7.54 10.04
C VAL A 11 12.42 6.85 11.39
N TRP A 12 13.22 5.80 11.43
CA TRP A 12 13.62 5.12 12.66
C TRP A 12 14.96 5.62 13.21
N ALA A 13 15.80 6.21 12.36
CA ALA A 13 17.13 6.68 12.70
C ALA A 13 17.22 8.21 12.81
N SER A 14 16.21 8.95 12.30
CA SER A 14 16.26 10.40 12.17
C SER A 14 14.90 11.06 12.43
N ASP A 15 14.92 12.23 13.06
CA ASP A 15 13.75 13.07 13.28
C ASP A 15 13.54 14.13 12.16
N GLU A 16 14.30 14.06 11.06
CA GLU A 16 14.21 15.02 9.96
C GLU A 16 12.82 15.07 9.35
N MET A 17 12.14 13.91 9.27
CA MET A 17 10.76 13.82 8.78
C MET A 17 9.78 14.64 9.60
N LEU A 18 10.02 14.81 10.92
CA LEU A 18 9.13 15.60 11.80
C LEU A 18 9.03 17.06 11.40
N LYS A 19 10.00 17.59 10.64
CA LYS A 19 9.97 18.95 10.09
C LYS A 19 8.85 19.15 9.06
N PHE A 20 8.45 18.07 8.38
CA PHE A 20 7.47 18.08 7.30
C PHE A 20 6.18 17.36 7.70
N ASN A 21 6.31 16.22 8.37
CA ASN A 21 5.17 15.43 8.84
C ASN A 21 5.30 15.17 10.35
N PRO A 22 4.48 15.81 11.18
CA PRO A 22 4.54 15.68 12.64
C PRO A 22 4.25 14.25 13.13
N LEU A 23 3.72 13.36 12.25
CA LEU A 23 3.50 11.96 12.57
C LEU A 23 4.78 11.12 12.41
N GLY A 24 5.89 11.69 11.88
CA GLY A 24 7.13 10.96 11.63
C GLY A 24 6.99 9.80 10.65
N LYS A 25 6.08 9.91 9.67
CA LYS A 25 5.77 8.84 8.72
C LYS A 25 6.05 9.25 7.28
N VAL A 26 6.48 8.30 6.48
CA VAL A 26 6.55 8.40 5.02
C VAL A 26 5.30 7.73 4.40
N PRO A 27 4.87 8.18 3.21
CA PRO A 27 5.43 9.25 2.41
C PRO A 27 5.00 10.65 2.89
N CYS A 28 5.80 11.66 2.53
CA CYS A 28 5.45 13.06 2.63
C CYS A 28 5.83 13.76 1.32
N LEU A 29 4.91 14.52 0.74
CA LEU A 29 5.14 15.34 -0.44
C LEU A 29 5.36 16.79 0.00
N VAL A 30 6.52 17.35 -0.31
CA VAL A 30 6.81 18.78 -0.10
C VAL A 30 6.64 19.48 -1.45
N MET A 31 5.76 20.47 -1.50
CA MET A 31 5.48 21.26 -2.69
C MET A 31 6.48 22.39 -2.85
N GLU A 32 6.51 23.05 -4.03
CA GLU A 32 7.42 24.14 -4.34
C GLU A 32 7.36 25.30 -3.34
N GLY A 33 6.19 25.57 -2.77
CA GLY A 33 5.98 26.60 -1.73
C GLY A 33 6.45 26.18 -0.33
N GLY A 34 6.89 24.92 -0.14
CA GLY A 34 7.30 24.38 1.15
C GLY A 34 6.16 23.71 1.92
N GLU A 35 4.94 23.70 1.39
CA GLU A 35 3.79 23.03 2.01
C GLU A 35 3.97 21.51 1.95
N ALA A 36 3.75 20.87 3.10
CA ALA A 36 3.84 19.44 3.24
C ALA A 36 2.46 18.77 3.16
N VAL A 37 2.34 17.75 2.33
CA VAL A 37 1.13 16.94 2.15
C VAL A 37 1.41 15.50 2.59
N PHE A 38 0.59 14.95 3.44
CA PHE A 38 0.57 13.59 3.98
C PHE A 38 -0.87 13.23 4.41
N ASP A 39 -1.32 11.97 4.45
CA ASP A 39 -0.60 10.73 4.11
C ASP A 39 -0.69 10.37 2.61
N SER A 40 -0.34 9.12 2.27
CA SER A 40 -0.38 8.61 0.89
C SER A 40 -1.72 8.82 0.20
N ARG A 41 -2.85 8.71 0.90
CA ARG A 41 -4.20 8.89 0.35
C ARG A 41 -4.45 10.32 -0.12
N VAL A 42 -3.95 11.30 0.63
CA VAL A 42 -4.04 12.72 0.27
C VAL A 42 -3.09 13.01 -0.89
N ILE A 43 -1.86 12.47 -0.83
CA ILE A 43 -0.86 12.66 -1.88
C ILE A 43 -1.37 12.12 -3.23
N VAL A 44 -1.86 10.88 -3.27
CA VAL A 44 -2.33 10.28 -4.54
C VAL A 44 -3.55 11.01 -5.10
N GLU A 45 -4.45 11.49 -4.25
CA GLU A 45 -5.58 12.29 -4.67
C GLU A 45 -5.12 13.62 -5.29
N TYR A 46 -4.20 14.32 -4.63
CA TYR A 46 -3.61 15.54 -5.17
C TYR A 46 -2.92 15.29 -6.50
N LEU A 47 -2.04 14.29 -6.58
CA LEU A 47 -1.30 13.96 -7.81
C LEU A 47 -2.24 13.58 -8.97
N ASP A 48 -3.35 12.88 -8.69
CA ASP A 48 -4.34 12.55 -9.71
C ASP A 48 -5.01 13.82 -10.28
N THR A 49 -5.14 14.90 -9.50
CA THR A 49 -5.68 16.17 -10.01
C THR A 49 -4.78 16.85 -11.02
N LEU A 50 -3.45 16.64 -10.92
CA LEU A 50 -2.46 17.28 -11.78
C LEU A 50 -2.41 16.66 -13.19
N SER A 51 -2.96 15.46 -13.40
CA SER A 51 -3.03 14.84 -14.71
C SER A 51 -4.27 15.31 -15.49
N PRO A 52 -4.12 15.87 -16.68
CA PRO A 52 -5.25 16.23 -17.53
C PRO A 52 -5.93 15.00 -18.16
N VAL A 53 -5.21 13.88 -18.23
CA VAL A 53 -5.65 12.62 -18.85
C VAL A 53 -5.25 11.44 -17.95
N GLY A 54 -5.91 10.30 -18.15
CA GLY A 54 -5.52 9.08 -17.45
C GLY A 54 -5.79 9.11 -15.95
N LYS A 55 -6.93 9.67 -15.52
CA LYS A 55 -7.36 9.69 -14.13
C LYS A 55 -7.44 8.28 -13.56
N LEU A 56 -6.83 8.07 -12.39
CA LEU A 56 -6.90 6.83 -11.63
C LEU A 56 -8.07 6.85 -10.63
N ILE A 57 -8.58 8.04 -10.32
CA ILE A 57 -9.70 8.27 -9.41
C ILE A 57 -10.83 8.94 -10.20
N PRO A 58 -11.99 8.28 -10.37
CA PRO A 58 -13.11 8.86 -11.10
C PRO A 58 -13.73 10.06 -10.36
N PRO A 59 -14.58 10.85 -11.03
CA PRO A 59 -15.35 11.91 -10.40
C PRO A 59 -16.18 11.42 -9.21
N PRO A 60 -16.61 12.32 -8.31
CA PRO A 60 -17.47 11.95 -7.19
C PRO A 60 -18.69 11.13 -7.61
N GLY A 61 -18.94 10.02 -6.91
CA GLY A 61 -20.02 9.10 -7.21
C GLY A 61 -19.72 7.67 -6.74
N ARG A 62 -20.59 6.74 -7.13
CA ARG A 62 -20.53 5.34 -6.69
C ARG A 62 -19.20 4.65 -7.09
N GLU A 63 -18.75 4.89 -8.32
CA GLU A 63 -17.50 4.32 -8.83
C GLU A 63 -16.30 4.78 -8.01
N ARG A 64 -16.21 6.09 -7.71
CA ARG A 64 -15.17 6.62 -6.81
C ARG A 64 -15.23 5.97 -5.43
N THR A 65 -16.43 5.77 -4.89
CA THR A 65 -16.59 5.11 -3.59
C THR A 65 -16.08 3.69 -3.63
N GLU A 66 -16.36 2.94 -4.69
CA GLU A 66 -15.85 1.58 -4.88
C GLU A 66 -14.32 1.57 -4.90
N ILE A 67 -13.68 2.42 -5.70
CA ILE A 67 -12.21 2.50 -5.81
C ILE A 67 -11.57 2.89 -4.48
N ARG A 68 -12.15 3.86 -3.76
CA ARG A 68 -11.66 4.26 -2.43
C ARG A 68 -11.87 3.17 -1.37
N THR A 69 -12.89 2.33 -1.52
CA THR A 69 -13.09 1.17 -0.65
C THR A 69 -12.02 0.10 -0.89
N TRP A 70 -11.64 -0.13 -2.15
CA TRP A 70 -10.51 -1.00 -2.47
C TRP A 70 -9.19 -0.49 -1.89
N GLU A 71 -8.92 0.80 -2.01
CA GLU A 71 -7.75 1.44 -1.39
C GLU A 71 -7.77 1.25 0.13
N ALA A 72 -8.90 1.54 0.79
CA ALA A 72 -9.02 1.37 2.23
C ALA A 72 -8.83 -0.10 2.69
N LEU A 73 -9.26 -1.07 1.88
CA LEU A 73 -9.04 -2.49 2.16
C LEU A 73 -7.55 -2.85 2.04
N ALA A 74 -6.85 -2.33 1.04
CA ALA A 74 -5.42 -2.53 0.85
C ALA A 74 -4.60 -1.88 1.97
N ASP A 75 -4.93 -0.65 2.34
CA ASP A 75 -4.31 0.07 3.45
C ASP A 75 -4.53 -0.67 4.79
N GLY A 76 -5.74 -1.15 5.02
CA GLY A 76 -6.05 -1.95 6.22
C GLY A 76 -5.28 -3.27 6.30
N LEU A 77 -4.99 -3.90 5.15
CA LEU A 77 -4.09 -5.05 5.09
C LEU A 77 -2.66 -4.64 5.47
N LEU A 78 -2.17 -3.53 4.92
CA LEU A 78 -0.83 -3.01 5.24
C LEU A 78 -0.71 -2.64 6.71
N ASP A 79 -1.68 -1.93 7.27
CA ASP A 79 -1.72 -1.55 8.70
C ASP A 79 -1.63 -2.80 9.61
N ALA A 80 -2.42 -3.83 9.32
CA ALA A 80 -2.37 -5.08 10.05
C ALA A 80 -1.02 -5.79 9.91
N SER A 81 -0.47 -5.83 8.70
CA SER A 81 0.84 -6.44 8.42
C SER A 81 1.96 -5.70 9.15
N ILE A 82 1.95 -4.37 9.13
CA ILE A 82 2.94 -3.54 9.82
C ILE A 82 2.84 -3.74 11.33
N ALA A 83 1.62 -3.77 11.89
CA ALA A 83 1.41 -4.01 13.32
C ALA A 83 1.96 -5.38 13.75
N ALA A 84 1.70 -6.44 12.97
CA ALA A 84 2.25 -7.78 13.23
C ALA A 84 3.78 -7.80 13.13
N ARG A 85 4.34 -7.13 12.12
CA ARG A 85 5.78 -7.05 11.93
C ARG A 85 6.46 -6.32 13.09
N LEU A 86 5.96 -5.15 13.48
CA LEU A 86 6.53 -4.34 14.55
C LEU A 86 6.48 -5.06 15.89
N GLU A 87 5.40 -5.79 16.19
CA GLU A 87 5.33 -6.61 17.40
C GLU A 87 6.47 -7.63 17.47
N ASN A 88 6.84 -8.21 16.33
CA ASN A 88 7.91 -9.22 16.24
C ASN A 88 9.33 -8.65 16.13
N THR A 89 9.48 -7.42 15.62
CA THR A 89 10.81 -6.89 15.23
C THR A 89 11.22 -5.64 15.99
N TRP A 90 10.35 -5.09 16.85
CA TRP A 90 10.66 -3.87 17.60
C TRP A 90 11.86 -4.10 18.55
N PRO A 91 12.96 -3.34 18.41
CA PRO A 91 14.18 -3.60 19.18
C PRO A 91 14.03 -3.34 20.69
N GLY A 92 13.03 -2.54 21.08
CA GLY A 92 12.73 -2.26 22.49
C GLY A 92 11.96 -3.37 23.21
N ARG A 93 11.67 -4.52 22.54
CA ARG A 93 10.98 -5.67 23.15
C ARG A 93 11.82 -6.94 23.08
N SER A 94 11.97 -7.59 24.25
CA SER A 94 12.50 -8.93 24.27
C SER A 94 11.48 -9.94 23.73
N PRO A 95 11.88 -11.15 23.31
CA PRO A 95 10.97 -12.18 22.82
C PRO A 95 9.80 -12.49 23.78
N GLU A 96 10.06 -12.44 25.10
CA GLU A 96 9.09 -12.75 26.16
C GLU A 96 8.04 -11.63 26.31
N GLN A 97 8.34 -10.43 25.84
CA GLN A 97 7.43 -9.28 25.87
C GLN A 97 6.52 -9.20 24.64
N ARG A 98 6.75 -10.06 23.64
CA ARG A 98 5.95 -10.11 22.42
C ARG A 98 4.63 -10.79 22.64
N CYS A 99 3.57 -10.20 22.13
CA CYS A 99 2.22 -10.74 22.26
C CYS A 99 1.85 -11.57 21.00
N GLY A 100 2.06 -12.89 21.06
CA GLY A 100 1.71 -13.80 19.96
C GLY A 100 0.25 -13.72 19.56
N ALA A 101 -0.66 -13.63 20.53
CA ALA A 101 -2.12 -13.50 20.28
C ALA A 101 -2.46 -12.21 19.52
N TRP A 102 -1.70 -11.13 19.73
CA TRP A 102 -1.86 -9.89 18.95
C TRP A 102 -1.40 -10.09 17.50
N VAL A 103 -0.25 -10.73 17.29
CA VAL A 103 0.24 -11.07 15.95
C VAL A 103 -0.76 -11.93 15.20
N GLU A 104 -1.28 -12.99 15.82
CA GLU A 104 -2.30 -13.86 15.24
C GLU A 104 -3.56 -13.08 14.85
N ARG A 105 -4.01 -12.17 15.73
CA ARG A 105 -5.14 -11.29 15.44
C ARG A 105 -4.87 -10.42 14.20
N GLN A 106 -3.69 -9.81 14.08
CA GLN A 106 -3.37 -8.99 12.91
C GLN A 106 -3.28 -9.84 11.64
N MET A 107 -2.62 -10.98 11.70
CA MET A 107 -2.51 -11.89 10.55
C MET A 107 -3.87 -12.44 10.11
N SER A 108 -4.81 -12.67 11.03
CA SER A 108 -6.19 -13.02 10.66
C SER A 108 -6.91 -11.91 9.88
N ARG A 109 -6.56 -10.62 10.10
CA ARG A 109 -7.08 -9.49 9.31
C ARG A 109 -6.46 -9.45 7.91
N VAL A 110 -5.17 -9.76 7.81
CA VAL A 110 -4.49 -9.91 6.50
C VAL A 110 -5.17 -11.01 5.68
N ASP A 111 -5.43 -12.18 6.27
CA ASP A 111 -6.11 -13.29 5.59
C ASP A 111 -7.53 -12.92 5.15
N ALA A 112 -8.28 -12.25 6.03
CA ALA A 112 -9.63 -11.78 5.71
C ALA A 112 -9.62 -10.76 4.56
N ALA A 113 -8.65 -9.85 4.54
CA ALA A 113 -8.51 -8.86 3.47
C ALA A 113 -8.13 -9.54 2.13
N LEU A 114 -7.21 -10.49 2.13
CA LEU A 114 -6.86 -11.28 0.94
C LEU A 114 -8.07 -12.03 0.38
N LYS A 115 -8.87 -12.67 1.23
CA LYS A 115 -10.12 -13.33 0.83
C LYS A 115 -11.11 -12.34 0.21
N ALA A 116 -11.31 -11.18 0.85
CA ALA A 116 -12.21 -10.16 0.34
C ALA A 116 -11.73 -9.60 -1.00
N MET A 117 -10.43 -9.33 -1.15
CA MET A 117 -9.83 -8.89 -2.41
C MET A 117 -10.01 -9.95 -3.51
N SER A 118 -9.73 -11.22 -3.21
CA SER A 118 -9.90 -12.31 -4.18
C SER A 118 -11.36 -12.46 -4.62
N GLN A 119 -12.30 -12.41 -3.69
CA GLN A 119 -13.74 -12.47 -4.00
C GLN A 119 -14.20 -11.25 -4.81
N GLY A 120 -13.78 -10.05 -4.40
CA GLY A 120 -14.12 -8.80 -5.08
C GLY A 120 -13.54 -8.70 -6.48
N LEU A 121 -12.32 -9.19 -6.69
CA LEU A 121 -11.68 -9.27 -8.01
C LEU A 121 -12.41 -10.27 -8.91
N GLY A 122 -12.70 -11.49 -8.41
CA GLY A 122 -13.28 -12.55 -9.22
C GLY A 122 -12.45 -12.80 -10.48
N GLU A 123 -13.12 -12.76 -11.64
CA GLU A 123 -12.48 -12.92 -12.97
C GLU A 123 -12.27 -11.57 -13.69
N LYS A 124 -12.45 -10.45 -13.00
CA LYS A 124 -12.24 -9.12 -13.59
C LYS A 124 -10.76 -8.89 -13.92
N PRO A 125 -10.44 -8.18 -15.01
CA PRO A 125 -9.06 -7.88 -15.37
C PRO A 125 -8.38 -6.88 -14.42
N PHE A 126 -9.16 -6.08 -13.66
CA PHE A 126 -8.72 -5.11 -12.66
C PHE A 126 -9.72 -5.05 -11.51
N CYS A 127 -9.32 -4.51 -10.37
CA CYS A 127 -10.11 -4.51 -9.13
C CYS A 127 -11.53 -3.95 -9.31
N ALA A 128 -11.66 -2.81 -9.98
CA ALA A 128 -12.94 -2.12 -10.18
C ALA A 128 -13.57 -2.38 -11.58
N GLY A 129 -13.11 -3.39 -12.33
CA GLY A 129 -13.70 -3.73 -13.63
C GLY A 129 -12.67 -3.88 -14.75
N ILE A 130 -12.87 -3.17 -15.87
CA ILE A 130 -12.03 -3.34 -17.08
C ILE A 130 -10.88 -2.32 -17.18
N HIS A 131 -10.88 -1.29 -16.33
CA HIS A 131 -9.90 -0.21 -16.36
C HIS A 131 -8.97 -0.28 -15.15
N PHE A 132 -7.69 0.05 -15.38
CA PHE A 132 -6.70 0.24 -14.34
C PHE A 132 -6.99 1.53 -13.57
N THR A 133 -7.05 1.43 -12.23
CA THR A 133 -7.41 2.53 -11.33
C THR A 133 -6.49 2.57 -10.11
N LEU A 134 -6.73 3.52 -9.20
CA LEU A 134 -6.04 3.58 -7.91
C LEU A 134 -6.24 2.29 -7.08
N ALA A 135 -7.38 1.61 -7.22
CA ALA A 135 -7.62 0.32 -6.56
C ALA A 135 -6.54 -0.71 -6.88
N ASP A 136 -6.11 -0.78 -8.15
CA ASP A 136 -5.09 -1.72 -8.60
C ASP A 136 -3.71 -1.34 -8.09
N VAL A 137 -3.42 -0.04 -8.01
CA VAL A 137 -2.16 0.46 -7.41
C VAL A 137 -2.09 0.05 -5.95
N ALA A 138 -3.13 0.34 -5.16
CA ALA A 138 -3.19 0.04 -3.75
C ALA A 138 -3.07 -1.47 -3.47
N VAL A 139 -3.87 -2.29 -4.18
CA VAL A 139 -3.80 -3.76 -4.05
C VAL A 139 -2.44 -4.29 -4.48
N GLY A 140 -1.88 -3.80 -5.59
CA GLY A 140 -0.56 -4.21 -6.06
C GLY A 140 0.55 -3.91 -5.05
N CYS A 141 0.53 -2.72 -4.43
CA CYS A 141 1.46 -2.34 -3.38
C CYS A 141 1.30 -3.23 -2.13
N ALA A 142 0.06 -3.52 -1.72
CA ALA A 142 -0.21 -4.38 -0.56
C ALA A 142 0.30 -5.81 -0.78
N LEU A 143 0.04 -6.41 -1.94
CA LEU A 143 0.52 -7.74 -2.31
C LEU A 143 2.05 -7.78 -2.41
N GLY A 144 2.68 -6.76 -3.03
CA GLY A 144 4.13 -6.63 -3.09
C GLY A 144 4.77 -6.48 -1.71
N TYR A 145 4.13 -5.79 -0.78
CA TYR A 145 4.60 -5.71 0.60
C TYR A 145 4.57 -7.07 1.30
N LEU A 146 3.53 -7.87 1.08
CA LEU A 146 3.47 -9.22 1.63
C LEU A 146 4.59 -10.11 1.08
N ASP A 147 4.86 -10.06 -0.23
CA ASP A 147 6.00 -10.78 -0.82
C ASP A 147 7.33 -10.35 -0.21
N PHE A 148 7.52 -9.05 0.02
CA PHE A 148 8.77 -8.51 0.55
C PHE A 148 8.98 -8.81 2.05
N ARG A 149 7.92 -8.73 2.86
CA ARG A 149 8.04 -8.81 4.32
C ARG A 149 7.52 -10.10 4.93
N PHE A 150 6.67 -10.82 4.23
CA PHE A 150 5.99 -12.03 4.67
C PHE A 150 6.04 -13.14 3.61
N PRO A 151 7.22 -13.49 3.07
CA PRO A 151 7.32 -14.46 1.95
C PRO A 151 6.72 -15.84 2.29
N ALA A 152 6.63 -16.18 3.57
CA ALA A 152 6.08 -17.45 4.02
C ALA A 152 4.53 -17.49 4.08
N ILE A 153 3.83 -16.36 3.85
CA ILE A 153 2.37 -16.31 3.98
C ILE A 153 1.63 -17.13 2.92
N GLY A 154 2.29 -17.38 1.77
CA GLY A 154 1.77 -18.28 0.72
C GLY A 154 0.50 -17.79 0.02
N TRP A 155 0.21 -16.49 0.04
CA TRP A 155 -1.02 -15.90 -0.51
C TRP A 155 -1.22 -16.20 -2.00
N ARG A 156 -0.15 -16.34 -2.77
CA ARG A 156 -0.19 -16.62 -4.22
C ARG A 156 -0.89 -17.95 -4.51
N GLY A 157 -0.47 -19.02 -3.86
CA GLY A 157 -1.09 -20.33 -4.04
C GLY A 157 -2.55 -20.38 -3.55
N ALA A 158 -2.91 -19.58 -2.56
CA ALA A 158 -4.28 -19.52 -2.02
C ALA A 158 -5.23 -18.66 -2.87
N HIS A 159 -4.71 -17.68 -3.61
CA HIS A 159 -5.49 -16.67 -4.35
C HIS A 159 -4.94 -16.46 -5.78
N ALA A 160 -5.11 -17.45 -6.65
CA ALA A 160 -4.56 -17.45 -8.02
C ALA A 160 -5.00 -16.24 -8.88
N ASN A 161 -6.17 -15.67 -8.63
CA ASN A 161 -6.62 -14.47 -9.35
C ASN A 161 -5.86 -13.22 -8.88
N LEU A 162 -5.54 -13.09 -7.59
CA LEU A 162 -4.68 -12.01 -7.08
C LEU A 162 -3.25 -12.17 -7.59
N GLU A 163 -2.74 -13.39 -7.67
CA GLU A 163 -1.43 -13.67 -8.27
C GLU A 163 -1.37 -13.20 -9.72
N ARG A 164 -2.35 -13.58 -10.55
CA ARG A 164 -2.44 -13.11 -11.95
C ARG A 164 -2.50 -11.58 -12.06
N LEU A 165 -3.29 -10.94 -11.18
CA LEU A 165 -3.34 -9.47 -11.13
C LEU A 165 -1.98 -8.88 -10.77
N HIS A 166 -1.34 -9.35 -9.70
CA HIS A 166 -0.05 -8.85 -9.25
C HIS A 166 1.03 -9.03 -10.32
N ASP A 167 1.12 -10.19 -10.96
CA ASP A 167 2.08 -10.46 -12.04
C ASP A 167 1.87 -9.54 -13.27
N LYS A 168 0.61 -9.20 -13.55
CA LYS A 168 0.27 -8.21 -14.57
C LYS A 168 0.72 -6.80 -14.17
N LEU A 169 0.50 -6.40 -12.92
CA LEU A 169 0.89 -5.09 -12.39
C LEU A 169 2.40 -4.94 -12.30
N ALA A 170 3.12 -5.98 -11.89
CA ALA A 170 4.58 -6.00 -11.77
C ALA A 170 5.31 -5.74 -13.10
N LYS A 171 4.63 -5.93 -14.24
CA LYS A 171 5.17 -5.62 -15.58
C LYS A 171 5.03 -4.15 -15.97
N ARG A 172 4.31 -3.35 -15.19
CA ARG A 172 4.17 -1.90 -15.44
C ARG A 172 5.43 -1.18 -15.01
N GLN A 173 5.88 -0.22 -15.82
CA GLN A 173 7.11 0.54 -15.54
C GLN A 173 7.07 1.18 -14.14
N SER A 174 5.92 1.71 -13.72
CA SER A 174 5.79 2.33 -12.39
C SER A 174 6.03 1.34 -11.24
N PHE A 175 5.65 0.07 -11.37
CA PHE A 175 5.92 -0.95 -10.37
C PHE A 175 7.38 -1.41 -10.39
N ILE A 176 7.97 -1.50 -11.59
CA ILE A 176 9.39 -1.86 -11.75
C ILE A 176 10.27 -0.78 -11.10
N ASP A 177 10.00 0.49 -11.39
CA ASP A 177 10.81 1.63 -10.91
C ASP A 177 10.70 1.85 -9.39
N THR A 178 9.64 1.35 -8.75
CA THR A 178 9.36 1.55 -7.32
C THR A 178 9.38 0.27 -6.50
N ALA A 179 9.79 -0.85 -7.11
CA ALA A 179 9.97 -2.10 -6.38
C ALA A 179 11.02 -1.93 -5.27
N PRO A 180 10.79 -2.49 -4.06
CA PRO A 180 11.81 -2.48 -3.03
C PRO A 180 13.07 -3.22 -3.53
N PRO A 181 14.28 -2.82 -3.09
CA PRO A 181 15.50 -3.52 -3.44
C PRO A 181 15.41 -4.99 -2.99
N ALA A 182 16.01 -5.89 -3.77
CA ALA A 182 16.09 -7.29 -3.38
C ALA A 182 16.73 -7.41 -2.00
N ALA A 183 16.13 -8.24 -1.12
CA ALA A 183 16.60 -8.44 0.25
C ALA A 183 17.92 -9.22 0.29
#